data_15b6acb8c364bbb3ccebd2988bc556c8
#
_entry.id   15b6acb8c364bbb3ccebd2988bc556c8
#
_cell.length_a   1.000
_cell.length_b   1.000
_cell.length_c   1.000
_cell.angle_alpha   90.00
_cell.angle_beta   90.00
_cell.angle_gamma   90.00
#
_symmetry.space_group_name_H-M   'P 1'
#
loop_
_entity.id
_entity.type
_entity.pdbx_description
1 polymer ?
#
loop_
_entity_poly.entity_id
_entity_poly.type
_entity_poly.pdbx_seq_one_letter_code
_entity_poly.pdbx_strand_id
1 'polypeptide(L)'
;ALRADIINVMKFWLDLGIDGFRADAVPYLFERDGTNCENLPETHAFLKELRRFIDASYPGRLLLCEANQWPEDVRPYFGDGDEFHMGFHFPIMPRLFMALRRGNRSPLTWIMSRTPPIPEACQWGIFLRNHDELTLEMVTEEERQWMWQVYAPEPRMRLNLGIRRRLAPLLDNDRRKIELAHSLLLTLPGSPIIYYGDEIGMGDNIWLPDRNGVLTPMQWTDGPNAGVSTAKPGALYAPLIDDAVYGFHRINVEAQHADPDSLLNWVRAALRIRRQHAAFGRGDLRLLAPDNPTILAYLRAHSTETLLIVNNLSSEPQALSLALSGYQRRQLIDLFGGENLRVPSSDALRLHIAGCGFHWFWLD
;
A
#
# COMPACT_ATOMS: atom_id res chain seq x y z
N ALA A 1 4.83 26.93 -25.78
CA ALA A 1 5.21 27.70 -24.60
C ALA A 1 5.04 26.79 -23.35
N LEU A 2 3.83 26.48 -22.87
CA LEU A 2 3.59 25.78 -21.61
C LEU A 2 4.37 24.45 -21.43
N ARG A 3 4.42 23.59 -22.46
CA ARG A 3 5.18 22.33 -22.40
C ARG A 3 6.66 22.56 -22.13
N ALA A 4 7.27 23.57 -22.77
CA ALA A 4 8.66 23.91 -22.54
C ALA A 4 8.87 24.45 -21.13
N ASP A 5 7.93 25.21 -20.59
CA ASP A 5 8.00 25.74 -19.23
C ASP A 5 7.91 24.63 -18.18
N ILE A 6 7.04 23.63 -18.38
CA ILE A 6 6.96 22.44 -17.51
C ILE A 6 8.30 21.68 -17.52
N ILE A 7 8.91 21.46 -18.70
CA ILE A 7 10.23 20.82 -18.80
C ILE A 7 11.30 21.65 -18.06
N ASN A 8 11.27 22.99 -18.18
CA ASN A 8 12.18 23.85 -17.43
C ASN A 8 11.98 23.77 -15.91
N VAL A 9 10.74 23.68 -15.44
CA VAL A 9 10.44 23.46 -14.02
C VAL A 9 11.00 22.12 -13.54
N MET A 10 10.79 21.06 -14.31
CA MET A 10 11.35 19.73 -13.99
C MET A 10 12.89 19.78 -13.97
N LYS A 11 13.49 20.42 -14.96
CA LYS A 11 14.95 20.62 -15.01
C LYS A 11 15.47 21.34 -13.77
N PHE A 12 14.83 22.43 -13.36
CA PHE A 12 15.21 23.17 -12.15
C PHE A 12 15.28 22.27 -10.91
N TRP A 13 14.25 21.47 -10.66
CA TRP A 13 14.21 20.58 -9.50
C TRP A 13 15.20 19.41 -9.61
N LEU A 14 15.39 18.86 -10.80
CA LEU A 14 16.36 17.79 -11.04
C LEU A 14 17.81 18.27 -10.88
N ASP A 15 18.10 19.51 -11.30
CA ASP A 15 19.41 20.15 -11.08
C ASP A 15 19.70 20.37 -9.58
N LEU A 16 18.64 20.54 -8.75
CA LEU A 16 18.78 20.55 -7.28
C LEU A 16 19.04 19.18 -6.67
N GLY A 17 18.90 18.09 -7.44
CA GLY A 17 19.24 16.74 -7.02
C GLY A 17 18.08 15.88 -6.51
N ILE A 18 16.82 16.24 -6.78
CA ILE A 18 15.70 15.36 -6.47
C ILE A 18 15.74 14.08 -7.32
N ASP A 19 15.15 12.98 -6.81
CA ASP A 19 15.22 11.67 -7.45
C ASP A 19 14.06 11.38 -8.41
N GLY A 20 13.11 12.28 -8.54
CA GLY A 20 11.99 12.11 -9.47
C GLY A 20 10.77 12.93 -9.11
N PHE A 21 9.66 12.65 -9.79
CA PHE A 21 8.39 13.35 -9.62
C PHE A 21 7.23 12.38 -9.46
N ARG A 22 6.31 12.75 -8.59
CA ARG A 22 4.92 12.30 -8.66
C ARG A 22 4.12 13.31 -9.48
N ALA A 23 3.58 12.86 -10.58
CA ALA A 23 2.71 13.67 -11.42
C ALA A 23 1.26 13.46 -11.00
N ASP A 24 0.64 14.54 -10.55
CA ASP A 24 -0.74 14.59 -10.06
C ASP A 24 -1.73 14.59 -11.21
N ALA A 25 -2.86 13.89 -11.06
CA ALA A 25 -4.04 13.93 -11.93
C ALA A 25 -3.73 13.85 -13.44
N VAL A 26 -2.78 13.00 -13.83
CA VAL A 26 -2.28 12.91 -15.21
C VAL A 26 -3.34 12.62 -16.28
N PRO A 27 -4.48 11.94 -16.02
CA PRO A 27 -5.52 11.75 -17.01
C PRO A 27 -6.07 13.03 -17.62
N TYR A 28 -6.02 14.14 -16.89
CA TYR A 28 -6.69 15.41 -17.21
C TYR A 28 -5.75 16.51 -17.72
N LEU A 29 -4.56 16.16 -18.22
CA LEU A 29 -3.55 17.16 -18.65
C LEU A 29 -3.96 17.99 -19.88
N PHE A 30 -4.87 17.49 -20.70
CA PHE A 30 -5.33 18.15 -21.91
C PHE A 30 -6.85 18.24 -21.94
N GLU A 31 -7.34 19.37 -22.43
CA GLU A 31 -8.76 19.59 -22.69
C GLU A 31 -9.05 19.41 -24.18
N ARG A 32 -10.18 18.77 -24.50
CA ARG A 32 -10.70 18.63 -25.86
C ARG A 32 -12.24 18.67 -25.83
N ASP A 33 -12.81 19.62 -26.56
CA ASP A 33 -14.27 19.75 -26.71
C ASP A 33 -14.88 18.41 -27.15
N GLY A 34 -16.04 18.09 -26.56
CA GLY A 34 -16.79 16.88 -26.88
C GLY A 34 -16.24 15.59 -26.30
N THR A 35 -15.28 15.66 -25.38
CA THR A 35 -14.72 14.54 -24.63
C THR A 35 -14.87 14.76 -23.12
N ASN A 36 -14.60 13.72 -22.32
CA ASN A 36 -14.45 13.84 -20.86
C ASN A 36 -13.06 14.32 -20.44
N CYS A 37 -12.17 14.64 -21.39
CA CYS A 37 -10.79 15.08 -21.18
C CYS A 37 -9.87 14.04 -20.52
N GLU A 38 -10.31 12.80 -20.38
CA GLU A 38 -9.50 11.73 -19.77
C GLU A 38 -8.76 10.92 -20.85
N ASN A 39 -7.53 10.51 -20.53
CA ASN A 39 -6.74 9.56 -21.32
C ASN A 39 -6.57 9.94 -22.78
N LEU A 40 -6.50 11.24 -23.07
CA LEU A 40 -6.38 11.72 -24.46
C LEU A 40 -5.02 11.33 -25.08
N PRO A 41 -4.96 11.06 -26.39
CA PRO A 41 -3.70 10.77 -27.08
C PRO A 41 -2.63 11.86 -26.91
N GLU A 42 -3.04 13.13 -26.78
CA GLU A 42 -2.14 14.25 -26.53
C GLU A 42 -1.49 14.16 -25.16
N THR A 43 -2.21 13.65 -24.16
CA THR A 43 -1.67 13.37 -22.82
C THR A 43 -0.54 12.36 -22.94
N HIS A 44 -0.79 11.20 -23.52
CA HIS A 44 0.23 10.15 -23.70
C HIS A 44 1.43 10.64 -24.54
N ALA A 45 1.19 11.40 -25.61
CA ALA A 45 2.27 11.95 -26.43
C ALA A 45 3.18 12.88 -25.62
N PHE A 46 2.61 13.72 -24.75
CA PHE A 46 3.38 14.60 -23.86
C PHE A 46 4.12 13.83 -22.77
N LEU A 47 3.50 12.81 -22.18
CA LEU A 47 4.15 11.96 -21.18
C LEU A 47 5.37 11.22 -21.76
N LYS A 48 5.29 10.73 -22.98
CA LYS A 48 6.44 10.16 -23.70
C LYS A 48 7.54 11.19 -24.00
N GLU A 49 7.16 12.45 -24.25
CA GLU A 49 8.14 13.54 -24.38
C GLU A 49 8.89 13.79 -23.06
N LEU A 50 8.14 13.87 -21.93
CA LEU A 50 8.73 14.04 -20.60
C LEU A 50 9.64 12.86 -20.23
N ARG A 51 9.20 11.63 -20.48
CA ARG A 51 9.99 10.44 -20.20
C ARG A 51 11.31 10.43 -20.97
N ARG A 52 11.25 10.71 -22.28
CA ARG A 52 12.48 10.82 -23.11
C ARG A 52 13.43 11.90 -22.61
N PHE A 53 12.91 13.05 -22.18
CA PHE A 53 13.71 14.10 -21.60
C PHE A 53 14.44 13.63 -20.32
N ILE A 54 13.71 12.96 -19.42
CA ILE A 54 14.27 12.42 -18.16
C ILE A 54 15.36 11.39 -18.45
N ASP A 55 15.05 10.37 -19.27
CA ASP A 55 15.97 9.28 -19.55
C ASP A 55 17.27 9.77 -20.22
N ALA A 56 17.18 10.79 -21.10
CA ALA A 56 18.33 11.33 -21.81
C ALA A 56 19.18 12.27 -20.96
N SER A 57 18.56 13.07 -20.08
CA SER A 57 19.26 14.14 -19.35
C SER A 57 19.53 13.83 -17.89
N TYR A 58 18.72 12.94 -17.29
CA TYR A 58 18.76 12.61 -15.86
C TYR A 58 18.54 11.11 -15.63
N PRO A 59 19.47 10.26 -16.09
CA PRO A 59 19.30 8.81 -16.00
C PRO A 59 19.15 8.36 -14.54
N GLY A 60 18.26 7.39 -14.31
CA GLY A 60 17.96 6.84 -12.98
C GLY A 60 16.96 7.66 -12.16
N ARG A 61 16.33 8.69 -12.73
CA ARG A 61 15.26 9.44 -12.07
C ARG A 61 13.90 8.80 -12.32
N LEU A 62 13.00 8.91 -11.34
CA LEU A 62 11.71 8.24 -11.32
C LEU A 62 10.57 9.18 -11.75
N LEU A 63 9.65 8.66 -12.54
CA LEU A 63 8.33 9.27 -12.77
C LEU A 63 7.25 8.34 -12.21
N LEU A 64 6.44 8.86 -11.28
CA LEU A 64 5.30 8.17 -10.65
C LEU A 64 3.99 8.84 -11.08
N CYS A 65 3.10 8.05 -11.65
CA CYS A 65 1.79 8.48 -12.14
C CYS A 65 0.73 8.41 -11.05
N GLU A 66 -0.04 9.47 -10.89
CA GLU A 66 -1.32 9.43 -10.20
C GLU A 66 -2.49 9.46 -11.20
N ALA A 67 -3.10 8.30 -11.38
CA ALA A 67 -4.32 8.12 -12.15
C ALA A 67 -5.28 7.27 -11.32
N ASN A 68 -6.31 7.90 -10.74
CA ASN A 68 -7.30 7.19 -9.93
C ASN A 68 -8.36 6.56 -10.84
N GLN A 69 -7.99 5.50 -11.53
CA GLN A 69 -8.80 4.81 -12.52
C GLN A 69 -8.70 3.28 -12.33
N TRP A 70 -9.48 2.52 -13.08
CA TRP A 70 -9.37 1.06 -13.11
C TRP A 70 -7.98 0.63 -13.63
N PRO A 71 -7.45 -0.54 -13.23
CA PRO A 71 -6.11 -0.96 -13.62
C PRO A 71 -5.92 -1.03 -15.14
N GLU A 72 -6.97 -1.39 -15.86
CA GLU A 72 -6.98 -1.44 -17.33
C GLU A 72 -6.80 -0.04 -17.96
N ASP A 73 -7.36 1.00 -17.33
CA ASP A 73 -7.27 2.39 -17.79
C ASP A 73 -5.95 3.05 -17.35
N VAL A 74 -5.36 2.59 -16.25
CA VAL A 74 -4.03 3.05 -15.81
C VAL A 74 -2.90 2.39 -16.61
N ARG A 75 -3.09 1.15 -17.11
CA ARG A 75 -2.06 0.41 -17.85
C ARG A 75 -1.41 1.21 -19.00
N PRO A 76 -2.16 2.00 -19.81
CA PRO A 76 -1.59 2.82 -20.88
C PRO A 76 -0.53 3.83 -20.40
N TYR A 77 -0.60 4.32 -19.15
CA TYR A 77 0.37 5.28 -18.61
C TYR A 77 1.77 4.70 -18.35
N PHE A 78 1.94 3.40 -18.49
CA PHE A 78 3.26 2.76 -18.56
C PHE A 78 3.80 2.73 -19.99
N GLY A 79 2.92 2.86 -21.00
CA GLY A 79 3.25 2.69 -22.40
C GLY A 79 3.88 1.33 -22.69
N ASP A 80 4.89 1.29 -23.51
CA ASP A 80 5.81 0.15 -23.70
C ASP A 80 7.05 0.25 -22.79
N GLY A 81 6.91 0.92 -21.64
CA GLY A 81 8.00 1.30 -20.74
C GLY A 81 8.57 2.68 -21.05
N ASP A 82 7.86 3.47 -21.86
CA ASP A 82 8.27 4.76 -22.39
C ASP A 82 7.42 5.96 -21.91
N GLU A 83 6.55 5.72 -20.90
CA GLU A 83 5.82 6.75 -20.18
C GLU A 83 6.26 6.76 -18.70
N PHE A 84 5.39 6.40 -17.74
CA PHE A 84 5.77 6.37 -16.34
C PHE A 84 6.54 5.10 -15.96
N HIS A 85 7.47 5.23 -15.02
CA HIS A 85 8.15 4.08 -14.38
C HIS A 85 7.24 3.39 -13.38
N MET A 86 6.40 4.17 -12.68
CA MET A 86 5.48 3.68 -11.66
C MET A 86 4.10 4.33 -11.82
N GLY A 87 3.07 3.59 -11.44
CA GLY A 87 1.71 4.08 -11.29
C GLY A 87 1.07 3.57 -10.01
N PHE A 88 0.28 4.41 -9.34
CA PHE A 88 -0.48 3.97 -8.17
C PHE A 88 -1.58 2.99 -8.56
N HIS A 89 -1.68 1.91 -7.80
CA HIS A 89 -2.77 0.94 -7.94
C HIS A 89 -3.90 1.27 -6.96
N PHE A 90 -4.67 2.33 -7.24
CA PHE A 90 -5.75 2.76 -6.35
C PHE A 90 -6.81 1.67 -6.09
N PRO A 91 -7.27 0.88 -7.07
CA PRO A 91 -8.35 -0.08 -6.84
C PRO A 91 -8.03 -1.21 -5.87
N ILE A 92 -6.75 -1.54 -5.62
CA ILE A 92 -6.38 -2.60 -4.67
C ILE A 92 -6.63 -2.18 -3.23
N MET A 93 -6.50 -0.88 -2.93
CA MET A 93 -6.64 -0.35 -1.57
C MET A 93 -8.03 -0.60 -0.96
N PRO A 94 -9.17 -0.17 -1.55
CA PRO A 94 -10.48 -0.47 -0.97
C PRO A 94 -10.75 -1.98 -0.92
N ARG A 95 -10.26 -2.76 -1.89
CA ARG A 95 -10.42 -4.21 -1.91
C ARG A 95 -9.69 -4.91 -0.77
N LEU A 96 -8.55 -4.36 -0.35
CA LEU A 96 -7.81 -4.85 0.80
C LEU A 96 -8.64 -4.66 2.09
N PHE A 97 -9.17 -3.46 2.31
CA PHE A 97 -10.03 -3.20 3.46
C PHE A 97 -11.32 -4.02 3.44
N MET A 98 -11.93 -4.22 2.24
CA MET A 98 -13.07 -5.13 2.10
C MET A 98 -12.71 -6.56 2.50
N ALA A 99 -11.57 -7.07 2.05
CA ALA A 99 -11.11 -8.41 2.36
C ALA A 99 -10.88 -8.60 3.87
N LEU A 100 -10.22 -7.65 4.51
CA LEU A 100 -9.97 -7.64 5.96
C LEU A 100 -11.29 -7.60 6.77
N ARG A 101 -12.23 -6.74 6.37
CA ARG A 101 -13.48 -6.59 7.14
C ARG A 101 -14.44 -7.73 6.93
N ARG A 102 -14.48 -8.33 5.74
CA ARG A 102 -15.32 -9.49 5.42
C ARG A 102 -14.67 -10.80 5.86
N GLY A 103 -13.41 -10.81 6.22
CA GLY A 103 -12.67 -12.04 6.48
C GLY A 103 -12.65 -12.97 5.26
N ASN A 104 -12.52 -12.43 4.03
CA ASN A 104 -12.64 -13.19 2.80
C ASN A 104 -11.71 -12.64 1.71
N ARG A 105 -11.02 -13.54 1.01
CA ARG A 105 -10.04 -13.18 -0.03
C ARG A 105 -10.66 -12.68 -1.34
N SER A 106 -11.94 -12.91 -1.59
CA SER A 106 -12.56 -12.65 -2.90
C SER A 106 -12.39 -11.23 -3.43
N PRO A 107 -12.48 -10.15 -2.62
CA PRO A 107 -12.24 -8.80 -3.13
C PRO A 107 -10.83 -8.62 -3.68
N LEU A 108 -9.81 -9.16 -3.01
CA LEU A 108 -8.42 -9.07 -3.45
C LEU A 108 -8.15 -9.93 -4.68
N THR A 109 -8.58 -11.19 -4.67
CA THR A 109 -8.37 -12.08 -5.83
C THR A 109 -9.08 -11.57 -7.07
N TRP A 110 -10.24 -10.93 -6.90
CA TRP A 110 -10.99 -10.32 -8.00
C TRP A 110 -10.21 -9.16 -8.65
N ILE A 111 -9.74 -8.18 -7.86
CA ILE A 111 -9.01 -7.03 -8.43
C ILE A 111 -7.66 -7.46 -9.03
N MET A 112 -6.98 -8.43 -8.40
CA MET A 112 -5.72 -8.95 -8.92
C MET A 112 -5.89 -9.65 -10.27
N SER A 113 -7.01 -10.38 -10.48
CA SER A 113 -7.30 -11.02 -11.76
C SER A 113 -7.62 -10.01 -12.89
N ARG A 114 -7.98 -8.79 -12.55
CA ARG A 114 -8.26 -7.69 -13.49
C ARG A 114 -7.06 -6.77 -13.71
N THR A 115 -6.01 -6.90 -12.90
CA THR A 115 -4.81 -6.08 -13.06
C THR A 115 -3.99 -6.60 -14.23
N PRO A 116 -3.84 -5.83 -15.31
CA PRO A 116 -3.11 -6.27 -16.49
C PRO A 116 -1.59 -6.30 -16.22
N PRO A 117 -0.83 -7.10 -16.98
CA PRO A 117 0.62 -7.06 -16.93
C PRO A 117 1.15 -5.70 -17.40
N ILE A 118 2.21 -5.25 -16.76
CA ILE A 118 2.94 -4.02 -17.09
C ILE A 118 4.33 -4.36 -17.63
N PRO A 119 5.03 -3.44 -18.33
CA PRO A 119 6.40 -3.66 -18.77
C PRO A 119 7.32 -4.03 -17.61
N GLU A 120 8.29 -4.90 -17.84
CA GLU A 120 9.21 -5.42 -16.81
C GLU A 120 9.98 -4.31 -16.06
N ALA A 121 10.32 -3.23 -16.77
CA ALA A 121 11.00 -2.07 -16.18
C ALA A 121 10.09 -1.17 -15.34
N CYS A 122 8.77 -1.44 -15.33
CA CYS A 122 7.78 -0.65 -14.62
C CYS A 122 7.31 -1.35 -13.34
N GLN A 123 6.65 -0.57 -12.45
CA GLN A 123 6.11 -1.14 -11.22
C GLN A 123 4.83 -0.44 -10.76
N TRP A 124 3.89 -1.20 -10.20
CA TRP A 124 2.78 -0.64 -9.45
C TRP A 124 3.25 -0.09 -8.10
N GLY A 125 2.75 1.09 -7.70
CA GLY A 125 2.83 1.58 -6.33
C GLY A 125 1.58 1.16 -5.56
N ILE A 126 1.74 0.41 -4.47
CA ILE A 126 0.63 -0.01 -3.60
C ILE A 126 0.76 0.63 -2.23
N PHE A 127 -0.36 0.94 -1.62
CA PHE A 127 -0.41 1.64 -0.32
C PHE A 127 -1.68 1.28 0.45
N LEU A 128 -1.63 1.43 1.78
CA LEU A 128 -2.80 1.27 2.65
C LEU A 128 -3.55 2.58 2.80
N ARG A 129 -2.81 3.62 3.11
CA ARG A 129 -3.31 4.99 3.27
C ARG A 129 -2.32 5.96 2.61
N ASN A 130 -2.82 7.17 2.37
CA ASN A 130 -2.06 8.31 1.86
C ASN A 130 -2.53 9.61 2.53
N HIS A 131 -2.10 10.76 2.01
CA HIS A 131 -2.47 12.09 2.48
C HIS A 131 -3.91 12.51 2.12
N ASP A 132 -4.58 11.74 1.28
CA ASP A 132 -5.96 11.93 0.84
C ASP A 132 -6.92 10.96 1.51
N GLU A 133 -8.16 10.96 1.08
CA GLU A 133 -9.14 9.96 1.50
C GLU A 133 -8.80 8.57 0.95
N LEU A 134 -9.27 7.53 1.62
CA LEU A 134 -9.39 6.20 1.05
C LEU A 134 -10.49 6.28 0.00
N THR A 135 -10.09 6.46 -1.26
CA THR A 135 -11.05 6.65 -2.36
C THR A 135 -11.89 5.42 -2.60
N LEU A 136 -13.18 5.62 -2.83
CA LEU A 136 -14.16 4.59 -3.17
C LEU A 136 -14.78 4.84 -4.55
N GLU A 137 -14.01 5.45 -5.46
CA GLU A 137 -14.44 5.66 -6.83
C GLU A 137 -14.47 4.35 -7.62
N MET A 138 -13.44 3.49 -7.42
CA MET A 138 -13.30 2.21 -8.13
C MET A 138 -14.00 1.05 -7.39
N VAL A 139 -15.17 1.32 -6.83
CA VAL A 139 -16.06 0.32 -6.22
C VAL A 139 -17.48 0.52 -6.71
N THR A 140 -18.35 -0.48 -6.57
CA THR A 140 -19.77 -0.30 -6.88
C THR A 140 -20.45 0.60 -5.84
N GLU A 141 -21.61 1.16 -6.17
CA GLU A 141 -22.39 1.97 -5.22
C GLU A 141 -22.75 1.17 -3.97
N GLU A 142 -23.14 -0.09 -4.12
CA GLU A 142 -23.45 -0.98 -3.01
C GLU A 142 -22.22 -1.20 -2.09
N GLU A 143 -21.05 -1.45 -2.70
CA GLU A 143 -19.80 -1.59 -1.96
C GLU A 143 -19.42 -0.29 -1.24
N ARG A 144 -19.62 0.87 -1.87
CA ARG A 144 -19.35 2.18 -1.28
C ARG A 144 -20.21 2.42 -0.06
N GLN A 145 -21.52 2.19 -0.16
CA GLN A 145 -22.44 2.34 0.96
C GLN A 145 -22.07 1.40 2.11
N TRP A 146 -21.72 0.14 1.80
CA TRP A 146 -21.26 -0.81 2.79
C TRP A 146 -19.95 -0.34 3.46
N MET A 147 -18.96 0.13 2.68
CA MET A 147 -17.70 0.65 3.21
C MET A 147 -17.92 1.85 4.14
N TRP A 148 -18.80 2.78 3.76
CA TRP A 148 -19.16 3.90 4.62
C TRP A 148 -19.81 3.45 5.93
N GLN A 149 -20.70 2.49 5.85
CA GLN A 149 -21.39 1.96 7.04
C GLN A 149 -20.41 1.33 8.04
N VAL A 150 -19.42 0.58 7.56
CA VAL A 150 -18.53 -0.19 8.44
C VAL A 150 -17.25 0.56 8.84
N TYR A 151 -16.77 1.51 8.03
CA TYR A 151 -15.52 2.23 8.27
C TYR A 151 -15.69 3.73 8.54
N ALA A 152 -16.81 4.32 8.15
CA ALA A 152 -17.08 5.73 8.27
C ALA A 152 -18.56 5.99 8.61
N PRO A 153 -19.06 5.44 9.74
CA PRO A 153 -20.46 5.59 10.13
C PRO A 153 -20.85 7.04 10.36
N GLU A 154 -19.93 7.89 10.85
CA GLU A 154 -20.18 9.31 11.00
C GLU A 154 -19.88 10.07 9.69
N PRO A 155 -20.76 11.00 9.26
CA PRO A 155 -20.54 11.75 8.01
C PRO A 155 -19.21 12.49 7.94
N ARG A 156 -18.70 13.00 9.07
CA ARG A 156 -17.41 13.70 9.13
C ARG A 156 -16.18 12.81 8.92
N MET A 157 -16.36 11.47 8.94
CA MET A 157 -15.33 10.51 8.55
C MET A 157 -15.25 10.33 7.04
N ARG A 158 -16.15 10.95 6.28
CA ARG A 158 -16.23 10.85 4.82
C ARG A 158 -15.71 12.13 4.19
N LEU A 159 -15.13 11.99 3.01
CA LEU A 159 -14.70 13.10 2.17
C LEU A 159 -14.88 12.67 0.71
N ASN A 160 -15.49 13.52 -0.12
CA ASN A 160 -15.84 13.15 -1.49
C ASN A 160 -16.56 11.80 -1.55
N LEU A 161 -16.10 10.88 -2.38
CA LEU A 161 -16.59 9.50 -2.45
C LEU A 161 -15.82 8.54 -1.52
N GLY A 162 -14.94 9.02 -0.65
CA GLY A 162 -14.02 8.22 0.14
C GLY A 162 -14.18 8.36 1.66
N ILE A 163 -13.16 7.86 2.35
CA ILE A 163 -13.08 7.80 3.81
C ILE A 163 -11.79 8.47 4.28
N ARG A 164 -11.91 9.54 5.06
CA ARG A 164 -10.78 10.28 5.62
C ARG A 164 -10.40 9.79 7.01
N ARG A 165 -9.88 8.60 7.10
CA ARG A 165 -9.39 7.95 8.32
C ARG A 165 -7.97 7.43 8.12
N ARG A 166 -7.15 7.39 9.17
CA ARG A 166 -5.85 6.73 9.17
C ARG A 166 -5.97 5.21 9.35
N LEU A 167 -4.88 4.49 9.13
CA LEU A 167 -4.85 3.04 9.16
C LEU A 167 -5.31 2.44 10.51
N ALA A 168 -4.73 2.91 11.62
CA ALA A 168 -5.03 2.34 12.93
C ALA A 168 -6.53 2.50 13.31
N PRO A 169 -7.16 3.68 13.15
CA PRO A 169 -8.61 3.81 13.35
C PRO A 169 -9.47 2.96 12.41
N LEU A 170 -9.07 2.77 11.15
CA LEU A 170 -9.79 1.89 10.22
C LEU A 170 -9.78 0.43 10.67
N LEU A 171 -8.75 0.02 11.38
CA LEU A 171 -8.55 -1.35 11.85
C LEU A 171 -8.87 -1.53 13.35
N ASP A 172 -9.71 -0.65 13.91
CA ASP A 172 -10.17 -0.68 15.29
C ASP A 172 -9.01 -0.61 16.32
N ASN A 173 -7.87 -0.06 15.93
CA ASN A 173 -6.61 -0.07 16.69
C ASN A 173 -6.17 -1.51 17.13
N ASP A 174 -6.62 -2.55 16.44
CA ASP A 174 -6.21 -3.92 16.68
C ASP A 174 -4.83 -4.17 16.04
N ARG A 175 -3.81 -4.34 16.87
CA ARG A 175 -2.43 -4.58 16.47
C ARG A 175 -2.28 -5.71 15.46
N ARG A 176 -3.01 -6.81 15.62
CA ARG A 176 -2.95 -7.98 14.73
C ARG A 176 -3.48 -7.64 13.33
N LYS A 177 -4.58 -6.86 13.24
CA LYS A 177 -5.11 -6.39 11.97
C LYS A 177 -4.17 -5.41 11.27
N ILE A 178 -3.50 -4.54 12.03
CA ILE A 178 -2.52 -3.58 11.50
C ILE A 178 -1.31 -4.32 10.93
N GLU A 179 -0.79 -5.31 11.64
CA GLU A 179 0.32 -6.15 11.14
C GLU A 179 -0.07 -6.96 9.90
N LEU A 180 -1.28 -7.55 9.89
CA LEU A 180 -1.80 -8.27 8.74
C LEU A 180 -1.94 -7.35 7.51
N ALA A 181 -2.44 -6.12 7.70
CA ALA A 181 -2.54 -5.14 6.62
C ALA A 181 -1.15 -4.78 6.06
N HIS A 182 -0.16 -4.56 6.94
CA HIS A 182 1.23 -4.35 6.51
C HIS A 182 1.83 -5.59 5.85
N SER A 183 1.52 -6.80 6.35
CA SER A 183 1.94 -8.05 5.70
C SER A 183 1.46 -8.09 4.25
N LEU A 184 0.18 -7.79 4.01
CA LEU A 184 -0.38 -7.70 2.66
C LEU A 184 0.31 -6.62 1.81
N LEU A 185 0.51 -5.42 2.36
CA LEU A 185 1.22 -4.33 1.68
C LEU A 185 2.64 -4.74 1.26
N LEU A 186 3.34 -5.43 2.15
CA LEU A 186 4.76 -5.76 1.94
C LEU A 186 4.98 -7.02 1.09
N THR A 187 3.95 -7.83 0.82
CA THR A 187 4.11 -9.12 0.11
C THR A 187 3.34 -9.21 -1.20
N LEU A 188 2.30 -8.39 -1.41
CA LEU A 188 1.60 -8.30 -2.70
C LEU A 188 2.52 -7.69 -3.77
N PRO A 189 2.25 -7.95 -5.08
CA PRO A 189 2.99 -7.32 -6.15
C PRO A 189 2.90 -5.81 -6.12
N GLY A 190 4.06 -5.15 -6.23
CA GLY A 190 4.16 -3.70 -6.23
C GLY A 190 5.24 -3.17 -5.27
N SER A 191 5.56 -1.91 -5.41
CA SER A 191 6.38 -1.16 -4.47
C SER A 191 5.50 -0.65 -3.34
N PRO A 192 5.73 -1.06 -2.09
CA PRO A 192 4.94 -0.59 -0.96
C PRO A 192 5.27 0.87 -0.64
N ILE A 193 4.23 1.67 -0.44
CA ILE A 193 4.31 3.05 -0.01
C ILE A 193 3.65 3.14 1.36
N ILE A 194 4.43 3.54 2.37
CA ILE A 194 3.96 3.70 3.75
C ILE A 194 3.65 5.18 3.97
N TYR A 195 2.44 5.46 4.43
CA TYR A 195 2.08 6.81 4.86
C TYR A 195 2.65 7.07 6.25
N TYR A 196 3.28 8.23 6.44
CA TYR A 196 3.91 8.56 7.72
C TYR A 196 2.95 8.39 8.90
N GLY A 197 3.45 7.79 9.98
CA GLY A 197 2.68 7.52 11.19
C GLY A 197 1.89 6.21 11.17
N ASP A 198 1.67 5.56 10.02
CA ASP A 198 1.05 4.24 9.97
C ASP A 198 1.95 3.20 10.63
N GLU A 199 3.28 3.37 10.53
CA GLU A 199 4.30 2.51 11.12
C GLU A 199 4.34 2.56 12.66
N ILE A 200 3.73 3.57 13.26
CA ILE A 200 3.59 3.68 14.72
C ILE A 200 2.13 3.59 15.20
N GLY A 201 1.18 3.44 14.27
CA GLY A 201 -0.25 3.38 14.58
C GLY A 201 -0.86 4.71 14.97
N MET A 202 -0.45 5.83 14.33
CA MET A 202 -1.06 7.15 14.54
C MET A 202 -2.56 7.13 14.27
N GLY A 203 -3.31 7.86 15.11
CA GLY A 203 -4.71 8.18 14.90
C GLY A 203 -4.95 9.35 13.95
N ASP A 204 -6.22 9.71 13.82
CA ASP A 204 -6.68 10.85 13.04
C ASP A 204 -7.58 11.78 13.87
N ASN A 205 -7.81 13.00 13.36
CA ASN A 205 -8.73 13.95 13.96
C ASN A 205 -9.90 14.27 13.01
N ILE A 206 -11.01 13.56 13.18
CA ILE A 206 -12.20 13.70 12.32
C ILE A 206 -12.89 15.07 12.45
N TRP A 207 -12.50 15.90 13.42
CA TRP A 207 -13.07 17.23 13.66
C TRP A 207 -12.44 18.32 12.78
N LEU A 208 -11.26 18.06 12.21
CA LEU A 208 -10.64 18.99 11.29
C LEU A 208 -11.34 18.97 9.92
N PRO A 209 -11.39 20.11 9.22
CA PRO A 209 -12.00 20.16 7.89
C PRO A 209 -11.16 19.43 6.84
N ASP A 210 -11.79 19.15 5.71
CA ASP A 210 -11.16 18.52 4.54
C ASP A 210 -10.34 17.28 4.93
N ARG A 211 -9.18 17.06 4.33
CA ARG A 211 -8.22 15.97 4.61
C ARG A 211 -7.31 16.26 5.82
N ASN A 212 -7.41 17.45 6.42
CA ASN A 212 -6.51 17.88 7.51
C ASN A 212 -6.47 16.92 8.70
N GLY A 213 -7.56 16.16 8.92
CA GLY A 213 -7.61 15.17 9.99
C GLY A 213 -6.61 14.02 9.87
N VAL A 214 -6.13 13.72 8.66
CA VAL A 214 -5.09 12.70 8.41
C VAL A 214 -3.72 13.32 8.15
N LEU A 215 -3.60 14.67 8.19
CA LEU A 215 -2.38 15.43 7.95
C LEU A 215 -1.78 16.02 9.24
N THR A 216 -2.17 15.52 10.40
CA THR A 216 -1.67 15.99 11.68
C THR A 216 -0.16 15.74 11.81
N PRO A 217 0.57 16.57 12.59
CA PRO A 217 2.03 16.44 12.74
C PRO A 217 2.43 15.06 13.25
N MET A 218 3.61 14.58 12.78
CA MET A 218 4.19 13.30 13.23
C MET A 218 4.49 13.33 14.72
N GLN A 219 4.22 12.21 15.41
CA GLN A 219 4.42 12.04 16.84
C GLN A 219 5.80 11.44 17.12
N TRP A 220 6.82 12.31 17.29
CA TRP A 220 8.21 11.87 17.49
C TRP A 220 8.50 11.50 18.93
N THR A 221 8.04 12.31 19.90
CA THR A 221 8.30 12.14 21.34
C THR A 221 7.06 12.47 22.16
N ASP A 222 7.08 12.20 23.45
CA ASP A 222 6.07 12.64 24.42
C ASP A 222 6.30 14.08 24.92
N GLY A 223 7.36 14.72 24.47
CA GLY A 223 7.75 16.07 24.84
C GLY A 223 6.94 17.19 24.16
N PRO A 224 7.33 18.46 24.36
CA PRO A 224 6.64 19.60 23.80
C PRO A 224 6.46 19.49 22.29
N ASN A 225 5.24 19.80 21.83
CA ASN A 225 4.86 19.71 20.41
C ASN A 225 5.13 18.33 19.78
N ALA A 226 5.07 17.26 20.56
CA ALA A 226 5.39 15.91 20.09
C ALA A 226 6.77 15.80 19.40
N GLY A 227 7.71 16.66 19.73
CA GLY A 227 9.04 16.71 19.11
C GLY A 227 9.10 17.28 17.69
N VAL A 228 7.98 17.78 17.14
CA VAL A 228 7.93 18.30 15.76
C VAL A 228 8.61 19.67 15.63
N SER A 229 8.45 20.51 16.68
CA SER A 229 8.85 21.91 16.63
C SER A 229 9.21 22.46 17.99
N THR A 230 10.14 23.41 18.04
CA THR A 230 10.46 24.23 19.22
C THR A 230 9.59 25.48 19.35
N ALA A 231 8.57 25.62 18.52
CA ALA A 231 7.65 26.74 18.57
C ALA A 231 6.87 26.77 19.92
N LYS A 232 6.33 27.93 20.27
CA LYS A 232 5.47 28.03 21.46
C LYS A 232 4.22 27.16 21.30
N PRO A 233 3.68 26.58 22.39
CA PRO A 233 2.43 25.86 22.36
C PRO A 233 1.33 26.69 21.66
N GLY A 234 0.56 26.09 20.79
CA GLY A 234 -0.49 26.76 20.01
C GLY A 234 -0.02 27.50 18.74
N ALA A 235 1.29 27.53 18.46
CA ALA A 235 1.84 28.11 17.22
C ALA A 235 2.07 27.08 16.11
N LEU A 236 1.66 25.83 16.33
CA LEU A 236 1.69 24.82 15.27
C LEU A 236 0.61 25.13 14.23
N TYR A 237 0.94 24.91 12.97
CA TYR A 237 0.02 25.12 11.85
C TYR A 237 -1.18 24.13 11.87
N ALA A 238 -1.00 22.94 12.44
CA ALA A 238 -2.04 21.94 12.64
C ALA A 238 -1.97 21.40 14.08
N PRO A 239 -3.11 21.03 14.69
CA PRO A 239 -3.12 20.46 16.03
C PRO A 239 -2.49 19.08 16.06
N LEU A 240 -1.90 18.74 17.20
CA LEU A 240 -1.46 17.37 17.51
C LEU A 240 -2.67 16.48 17.81
N ILE A 241 -2.50 15.18 17.66
CA ILE A 241 -3.41 14.19 18.25
C ILE A 241 -3.06 14.06 19.73
N ASP A 242 -4.03 14.43 20.58
CA ASP A 242 -3.87 14.43 22.04
C ASP A 242 -5.12 13.83 22.71
N ASP A 243 -5.53 12.64 22.24
CA ASP A 243 -6.62 11.88 22.84
C ASP A 243 -6.09 10.70 23.66
N ALA A 244 -6.99 10.05 24.41
CA ALA A 244 -6.61 8.96 25.31
C ALA A 244 -6.14 7.68 24.58
N VAL A 245 -6.39 7.52 23.27
CA VAL A 245 -6.06 6.32 22.50
C VAL A 245 -4.84 6.54 21.62
N TYR A 246 -4.83 7.63 20.87
CA TYR A 246 -3.84 7.91 19.83
C TYR A 246 -2.92 9.09 20.15
N GLY A 247 -3.11 9.75 21.29
CA GLY A 247 -2.32 10.92 21.70
C GLY A 247 -0.83 10.65 21.73
N PHE A 248 -0.03 11.68 21.39
CA PHE A 248 1.43 11.58 21.27
C PHE A 248 2.15 11.16 22.56
N HIS A 249 1.52 11.30 23.71
CA HIS A 249 2.03 10.76 24.98
C HIS A 249 2.01 9.23 25.06
N ARG A 250 1.23 8.57 24.22
CA ARG A 250 1.13 7.10 24.14
C ARG A 250 1.73 6.54 22.85
N ILE A 251 1.48 7.21 21.74
CA ILE A 251 1.89 6.77 20.41
C ILE A 251 2.95 7.73 19.91
N ASN A 252 4.21 7.36 20.02
CA ASN A 252 5.32 8.17 19.51
C ASN A 252 6.51 7.28 19.11
N VAL A 253 7.37 7.84 18.26
CA VAL A 253 8.53 7.13 17.73
C VAL A 253 9.54 6.77 18.82
N GLU A 254 9.82 7.68 19.76
CA GLU A 254 10.82 7.49 20.80
C GLU A 254 10.48 6.29 21.69
N ALA A 255 9.26 6.24 22.21
CA ALA A 255 8.79 5.13 23.02
C ALA A 255 8.80 3.80 22.26
N GLN A 256 8.28 3.80 21.00
CA GLN A 256 8.27 2.59 20.19
C GLN A 256 9.66 2.16 19.72
N HIS A 257 10.60 3.08 19.54
CA HIS A 257 11.98 2.72 19.24
C HIS A 257 12.65 1.93 20.37
N ALA A 258 12.33 2.29 21.62
CA ALA A 258 12.85 1.63 22.81
C ALA A 258 12.21 0.27 23.11
N ASP A 259 10.97 0.04 22.64
CA ASP A 259 10.23 -1.20 22.86
C ASP A 259 10.44 -2.19 21.70
N PRO A 260 11.14 -3.32 21.89
CA PRO A 260 11.41 -4.32 20.85
C PRO A 260 10.13 -4.92 20.24
N ASP A 261 9.04 -4.98 21.01
CA ASP A 261 7.77 -5.56 20.59
C ASP A 261 6.80 -4.53 19.97
N SER A 262 7.25 -3.28 19.78
CA SER A 262 6.45 -2.21 19.19
C SER A 262 6.09 -2.45 17.73
N LEU A 263 5.03 -1.76 17.24
CA LEU A 263 4.67 -1.77 15.82
C LEU A 263 5.81 -1.27 14.95
N LEU A 264 6.48 -0.20 15.35
CA LEU A 264 7.61 0.37 14.62
C LEU A 264 8.73 -0.65 14.41
N ASN A 265 9.11 -1.37 15.46
CA ASN A 265 10.19 -2.35 15.37
C ASN A 265 9.78 -3.59 14.60
N TRP A 266 8.50 -4.00 14.68
CA TRP A 266 7.95 -5.03 13.81
C TRP A 266 7.98 -4.63 12.33
N VAL A 267 7.52 -3.42 11.97
CA VAL A 267 7.56 -2.90 10.59
C VAL A 267 9.01 -2.85 10.08
N ARG A 268 9.97 -2.42 10.91
CA ARG A 268 11.40 -2.44 10.57
C ARG A 268 11.91 -3.84 10.28
N ALA A 269 11.51 -4.84 11.08
CA ALA A 269 11.87 -6.23 10.87
C ALA A 269 11.29 -6.76 9.55
N ALA A 270 10.01 -6.52 9.29
CA ALA A 270 9.35 -6.91 8.05
C ALA A 270 10.00 -6.27 6.80
N LEU A 271 10.39 -5.00 6.87
CA LEU A 271 11.11 -4.31 5.80
C LEU A 271 12.52 -4.89 5.58
N ARG A 272 13.23 -5.30 6.64
CA ARG A 272 14.54 -5.97 6.49
C ARG A 272 14.39 -7.30 5.77
N ILE A 273 13.41 -8.12 6.18
CA ILE A 273 13.08 -9.39 5.52
C ILE A 273 12.77 -9.13 4.04
N ARG A 274 11.87 -8.22 3.73
CA ARG A 274 11.52 -7.88 2.35
C ARG A 274 12.76 -7.51 1.51
N ARG A 275 13.71 -6.77 2.05
CA ARG A 275 14.93 -6.36 1.35
C ARG A 275 15.91 -7.51 1.07
N GLN A 276 15.85 -8.58 1.85
CA GLN A 276 16.71 -9.75 1.68
C GLN A 276 16.21 -10.71 0.60
N HIS A 277 14.93 -10.60 0.19
CA HIS A 277 14.28 -11.52 -0.73
C HIS A 277 13.78 -10.78 -1.99
N ALA A 278 14.47 -10.97 -3.11
CA ALA A 278 14.15 -10.32 -4.38
C ALA A 278 12.75 -10.67 -4.90
N ALA A 279 12.23 -11.85 -4.55
CA ALA A 279 10.91 -12.30 -4.93
C ALA A 279 9.79 -11.38 -4.44
N PHE A 280 9.92 -10.67 -3.32
CA PHE A 280 8.92 -9.70 -2.90
C PHE A 280 8.79 -8.50 -3.86
N GLY A 281 9.90 -8.03 -4.39
CA GLY A 281 9.93 -6.86 -5.27
C GLY A 281 9.70 -7.20 -6.75
N ARG A 282 10.26 -8.31 -7.23
CA ARG A 282 10.33 -8.67 -8.66
C ARG A 282 9.68 -10.01 -8.99
N GLY A 283 9.26 -10.79 -7.99
CA GLY A 283 8.72 -12.11 -8.21
C GLY A 283 7.33 -12.09 -8.83
N ASP A 284 7.08 -13.10 -9.66
CA ASP A 284 5.74 -13.38 -10.15
C ASP A 284 4.82 -13.78 -9.00
N LEU A 285 3.55 -13.48 -9.16
CA LEU A 285 2.50 -13.89 -8.23
C LEU A 285 1.76 -15.11 -8.77
N ARG A 286 1.69 -16.15 -7.96
CA ARG A 286 0.79 -17.29 -8.19
C ARG A 286 -0.16 -17.46 -7.01
N LEU A 287 -1.43 -17.10 -7.21
CA LEU A 287 -2.47 -17.34 -6.22
C LEU A 287 -2.65 -18.85 -6.00
N LEU A 288 -2.76 -19.22 -4.75
CA LEU A 288 -3.15 -20.57 -4.33
C LEU A 288 -4.63 -20.56 -3.95
N ALA A 289 -5.29 -21.69 -4.12
CA ALA A 289 -6.70 -21.85 -3.84
C ALA A 289 -6.92 -22.81 -2.66
N PRO A 290 -6.65 -22.39 -1.40
CA PRO A 290 -7.03 -23.20 -0.25
C PRO A 290 -8.54 -23.37 -0.20
N ASP A 291 -8.98 -24.47 0.42
CA ASP A 291 -10.40 -24.79 0.64
C ASP A 291 -11.13 -23.74 1.50
N ASN A 292 -10.41 -23.08 2.40
CA ASN A 292 -10.95 -22.05 3.29
C ASN A 292 -10.90 -20.66 2.61
N PRO A 293 -12.04 -19.98 2.37
CA PRO A 293 -12.08 -18.67 1.72
C PRO A 293 -11.55 -17.52 2.58
N THR A 294 -11.36 -17.71 3.89
CA THR A 294 -10.75 -16.72 4.79
C THR A 294 -9.25 -16.64 4.63
N ILE A 295 -8.65 -17.65 3.99
CA ILE A 295 -7.21 -17.72 3.79
C ILE A 295 -6.85 -17.17 2.42
N LEU A 296 -5.97 -16.16 2.41
CA LEU A 296 -5.30 -15.68 1.21
C LEU A 296 -3.87 -16.24 1.18
N ALA A 297 -3.62 -17.17 0.27
CA ALA A 297 -2.32 -17.79 0.09
C ALA A 297 -1.80 -17.59 -1.33
N TYR A 298 -0.51 -17.34 -1.47
CA TYR A 298 0.14 -17.18 -2.77
C TYR A 298 1.63 -17.45 -2.70
N LEU A 299 2.20 -17.73 -3.86
CA LEU A 299 3.64 -17.80 -4.06
C LEU A 299 4.14 -16.50 -4.70
N ARG A 300 5.33 -16.09 -4.30
CA ARG A 300 6.15 -15.09 -4.99
C ARG A 300 7.41 -15.80 -5.48
N ALA A 301 7.62 -15.84 -6.78
CA ALA A 301 8.74 -16.57 -7.37
C ALA A 301 9.60 -15.65 -8.24
N HIS A 302 10.91 -15.65 -8.02
CA HIS A 302 11.89 -14.89 -8.80
C HIS A 302 13.19 -15.67 -8.93
N SER A 303 13.61 -15.95 -10.16
CA SER A 303 14.80 -16.78 -10.44
C SER A 303 14.75 -18.13 -9.72
N THR A 304 15.63 -18.35 -8.76
CA THR A 304 15.70 -19.59 -7.96
C THR A 304 14.97 -19.50 -6.62
N GLU A 305 14.46 -18.31 -6.26
CA GLU A 305 13.81 -18.07 -4.99
C GLU A 305 12.29 -18.21 -5.10
N THR A 306 11.68 -18.91 -4.16
CA THR A 306 10.22 -18.99 -4.02
C THR A 306 9.82 -18.74 -2.58
N LEU A 307 8.87 -17.81 -2.37
CA LEU A 307 8.29 -17.51 -1.07
C LEU A 307 6.83 -17.97 -1.06
N LEU A 308 6.41 -18.60 0.01
CA LEU A 308 5.01 -18.91 0.31
C LEU A 308 4.49 -17.92 1.34
N ILE A 309 3.46 -17.17 0.99
CA ILE A 309 2.79 -16.22 1.87
C ILE A 309 1.40 -16.75 2.17
N VAL A 310 1.06 -16.81 3.45
CA VAL A 310 -0.24 -17.29 3.91
C VAL A 310 -0.79 -16.29 4.92
N ASN A 311 -1.99 -15.77 4.67
CA ASN A 311 -2.65 -14.78 5.53
C ASN A 311 -4.04 -15.27 5.92
N ASN A 312 -4.36 -15.24 7.22
CA ASN A 312 -5.70 -15.45 7.74
C ASN A 312 -6.41 -14.10 7.87
N LEU A 313 -7.37 -13.84 7.00
CA LEU A 313 -8.16 -12.61 6.98
C LEU A 313 -9.27 -12.57 8.05
N SER A 314 -9.54 -13.71 8.71
CA SER A 314 -10.51 -13.80 9.80
C SER A 314 -9.89 -13.40 11.13
N SER A 315 -10.70 -12.86 12.05
CA SER A 315 -10.31 -12.63 13.45
C SER A 315 -10.15 -13.91 14.25
N GLU A 316 -10.69 -15.04 13.75
CA GLU A 316 -10.65 -16.33 14.42
C GLU A 316 -9.53 -17.21 13.87
N PRO A 317 -8.95 -18.10 14.70
CA PRO A 317 -7.98 -19.09 14.22
C PRO A 317 -8.58 -19.97 13.12
N GLN A 318 -7.80 -20.28 12.10
CA GLN A 318 -8.24 -21.07 10.95
C GLN A 318 -7.28 -22.20 10.66
N ALA A 319 -7.87 -23.36 10.32
CA ALA A 319 -7.15 -24.47 9.72
C ALA A 319 -7.26 -24.39 8.19
N LEU A 320 -6.21 -24.79 7.51
CA LEU A 320 -6.19 -24.85 6.04
C LEU A 320 -5.38 -26.02 5.53
N SER A 321 -5.66 -26.43 4.32
CA SER A 321 -4.89 -27.36 3.54
C SER A 321 -4.45 -26.71 2.22
N LEU A 322 -3.16 -26.76 1.91
CA LEU A 322 -2.58 -26.18 0.70
C LEU A 322 -1.94 -27.26 -0.17
N ALA A 323 -2.35 -27.33 -1.42
CA ALA A 323 -1.65 -28.10 -2.43
C ALA A 323 -0.41 -27.31 -2.91
N LEU A 324 0.78 -27.87 -2.70
CA LEU A 324 2.06 -27.29 -3.11
C LEU A 324 2.76 -28.23 -4.13
N SER A 325 2.05 -28.51 -5.22
CA SER A 325 2.57 -29.37 -6.29
C SER A 325 3.86 -28.81 -6.87
N GLY A 326 4.89 -29.66 -6.97
CA GLY A 326 6.24 -29.29 -7.41
C GLY A 326 7.18 -28.85 -6.28
N TYR A 327 6.68 -28.73 -5.04
CA TYR A 327 7.49 -28.35 -3.88
C TYR A 327 7.55 -29.43 -2.79
N GLN A 328 7.16 -30.67 -3.11
CA GLN A 328 7.19 -31.78 -2.17
C GLN A 328 8.58 -31.94 -1.54
N ARG A 329 8.61 -32.21 -0.23
CA ARG A 329 9.81 -32.39 0.58
C ARG A 329 10.72 -31.18 0.75
N ARG A 330 10.37 -30.00 0.14
CA ARG A 330 11.07 -28.74 0.39
C ARG A 330 10.88 -28.30 1.83
N GLN A 331 11.88 -27.61 2.36
CA GLN A 331 11.73 -26.94 3.65
C GLN A 331 10.97 -25.61 3.50
N LEU A 332 10.19 -25.30 4.49
CA LEU A 332 9.53 -24.00 4.68
C LEU A 332 10.21 -23.32 5.86
N ILE A 333 11.04 -22.34 5.58
CA ILE A 333 11.76 -21.57 6.58
C ILE A 333 10.92 -20.33 6.89
N ASP A 334 10.45 -20.19 8.14
CA ASP A 334 9.68 -19.01 8.58
C ASP A 334 10.62 -17.81 8.67
N LEU A 335 10.33 -16.76 7.92
CA LEU A 335 11.20 -15.58 7.81
C LEU A 335 11.17 -14.68 9.04
N PHE A 336 10.19 -14.83 9.93
CA PHE A 336 10.15 -14.16 11.23
C PHE A 336 10.78 -14.99 12.36
N GLY A 337 11.38 -16.14 12.04
CA GLY A 337 12.06 -16.99 13.01
C GLY A 337 11.12 -17.92 13.79
N GLY A 338 9.92 -18.15 13.27
CA GLY A 338 9.00 -19.15 13.78
C GLY A 338 9.42 -20.59 13.46
N GLU A 339 8.50 -21.53 13.61
CA GLU A 339 8.76 -22.95 13.36
C GLU A 339 8.99 -23.20 11.86
N ASN A 340 10.09 -23.88 11.55
CA ASN A 340 10.35 -24.36 10.20
C ASN A 340 9.56 -25.65 9.95
N LEU A 341 8.94 -25.72 8.79
CA LEU A 341 8.09 -26.83 8.39
C LEU A 341 8.66 -27.56 7.18
N ARG A 342 8.06 -28.67 6.81
CA ARG A 342 8.39 -29.40 5.58
C ARG A 342 7.13 -29.68 4.78
N VAL A 343 7.18 -29.42 3.48
CA VAL A 343 6.09 -29.79 2.57
C VAL A 343 5.97 -31.32 2.53
N PRO A 344 4.81 -31.90 2.85
CA PRO A 344 4.61 -33.34 2.83
C PRO A 344 4.80 -33.93 1.43
N SER A 345 5.11 -35.23 1.38
CA SER A 345 5.18 -35.98 0.10
C SER A 345 3.81 -36.10 -0.59
N SER A 346 2.72 -35.97 0.16
CA SER A 346 1.33 -36.00 -0.31
C SER A 346 0.81 -34.68 -0.87
N ASP A 347 1.65 -33.67 -1.05
CA ASP A 347 1.35 -32.33 -1.59
C ASP A 347 0.47 -31.44 -0.72
N ALA A 348 -0.20 -31.97 0.31
CA ALA A 348 -1.11 -31.20 1.16
C ALA A 348 -0.41 -30.74 2.45
N LEU A 349 0.04 -29.49 2.46
CA LEU A 349 0.50 -28.81 3.67
C LEU A 349 -0.70 -28.40 4.53
N ARG A 350 -0.74 -28.86 5.78
CA ARG A 350 -1.75 -28.45 6.76
C ARG A 350 -1.18 -27.42 7.72
N LEU A 351 -1.87 -26.30 7.88
CA LEU A 351 -1.48 -25.22 8.78
C LEU A 351 -2.65 -24.82 9.68
N HIS A 352 -2.31 -24.34 10.86
CA HIS A 352 -3.21 -23.62 11.75
C HIS A 352 -2.66 -22.20 11.93
N ILE A 353 -3.47 -21.19 11.61
CA ILE A 353 -3.06 -19.80 11.66
C ILE A 353 -3.99 -19.06 12.62
N ALA A 354 -3.39 -18.34 13.57
CA ALA A 354 -4.12 -17.50 14.52
C ALA A 354 -5.02 -16.47 13.80
N GLY A 355 -6.01 -15.96 14.50
CA GLY A 355 -6.85 -14.88 13.94
C GLY A 355 -6.02 -13.65 13.57
N CYS A 356 -6.22 -13.14 12.36
CA CYS A 356 -5.41 -12.10 11.73
C CYS A 356 -3.92 -12.46 11.61
N GLY A 357 -3.54 -13.73 11.76
CA GLY A 357 -2.17 -14.20 11.66
C GLY A 357 -1.72 -14.37 10.20
N PHE A 358 -0.43 -14.43 10.02
CA PHE A 358 0.18 -14.65 8.72
C PHE A 358 1.53 -15.36 8.87
N HIS A 359 2.02 -15.99 7.78
CA HIS A 359 3.37 -16.54 7.67
C HIS A 359 4.00 -16.14 6.34
N TRP A 360 5.28 -15.84 6.39
CA TRP A 360 6.15 -15.68 5.24
C TRP A 360 7.18 -16.78 5.28
N PHE A 361 7.08 -17.75 4.39
CA PHE A 361 8.01 -18.86 4.30
C PHE A 361 8.89 -18.75 3.06
N TRP A 362 10.15 -19.02 3.22
CA TRP A 362 11.04 -19.33 2.11
C TRP A 362 11.00 -20.83 1.84
N LEU A 363 10.80 -21.21 0.58
CA LEU A 363 10.83 -22.57 0.08
C LEU A 363 12.27 -22.92 -0.36
N ASP A 364 13.03 -23.56 0.52
CA ASP A 364 14.43 -23.98 0.30
C ASP A 364 14.51 -25.36 -0.38
#